data_479e0e68a775dee4f2825edb528d495a
#
_entry.id   479e0e68a775dee4f2825edb528d495a
#
_cell.length_a   1.000
_cell.length_b   1.000
_cell.length_c   1.000
_cell.angle_alpha   90.00
_cell.angle_beta   90.00
_cell.angle_gamma   90.00
#
_symmetry.space_group_name_H-M   'P 1'
#
loop_
_entity.id
_entity.type
_entity.pdbx_description
1 polymer ?
#
loop_
_entity_poly.entity_id
_entity_poly.type
_entity_poly.pdbx_seq_one_letter_code
_entity_poly.pdbx_strand_id
1 'polypeptide(L)'
;TPDGLRQRTLCYRGELNGSAQARWLKTIEAFNEQGESHQLKLFPSDIASPQDDATVARMRLDKVRLERSRRFRDCFLGLELWKRLKLDRFWEGLLDRPNDPVDVPWSRVAALLAINRLCAPSSELAIEERWYPSTALDDLLGIAAGKINDTRLYRCLDRLLPYKTKLERHLTARYGELFRAAFDVLLYDLTSSYVEGAAEKDPLMQRGYSRDHRPDYKQAVIALIVNVEGFPLSYETFDGNRGDVTTVEMVLRMVERKYGRARRVWVFDRGIASEENLASLRKRGGQYLVGTPRSKLKQFEKQLLEDGWERVRPDVEVKLVATPEGEETYILCRSTVRQAKEQAIHSRFSTGMGKALQAFEKRVAEGKLKDRHKIERSLGRIQARHPQVVDLYEMKVMETRGGLSLQWQALPGRQT
;
A
#
# COMPACT_ATOMS: atom_id res chain seq x y z
N THR A 1 -3.04 47.75 -19.56
CA THR A 1 -4.44 47.79 -19.11
C THR A 1 -4.47 47.27 -17.68
N PRO A 2 -5.32 47.80 -16.78
CA PRO A 2 -5.36 47.41 -15.36
C PRO A 2 -5.71 45.95 -15.10
N ASP A 3 -6.19 45.25 -16.11
CA ASP A 3 -6.48 43.80 -16.03
C ASP A 3 -5.29 43.01 -16.52
N GLY A 4 -4.51 42.52 -15.57
CA GLY A 4 -3.37 41.66 -15.86
C GLY A 4 -3.77 40.44 -16.69
N LEU A 5 -2.86 39.99 -17.55
CA LEU A 5 -2.97 38.76 -18.33
C LEU A 5 -3.41 37.60 -17.43
N ARG A 6 -4.65 37.19 -17.55
CA ARG A 6 -5.15 35.97 -16.87
C ARG A 6 -4.86 34.77 -17.75
N GLN A 7 -3.93 33.98 -17.34
CA GLN A 7 -3.63 32.70 -17.98
C GLN A 7 -4.81 31.73 -17.72
N ARG A 8 -5.55 31.40 -18.78
CA ARG A 8 -6.63 30.40 -18.72
C ARG A 8 -6.08 29.04 -19.20
N THR A 9 -5.94 28.08 -18.31
CA THR A 9 -5.56 26.75 -18.70
C THR A 9 -6.73 26.09 -19.45
N LEU A 10 -6.62 25.98 -20.77
CA LEU A 10 -7.64 25.35 -21.62
C LEU A 10 -7.62 23.83 -21.53
N CYS A 11 -6.45 23.23 -21.30
CA CYS A 11 -6.28 21.80 -21.08
C CYS A 11 -4.96 21.56 -20.36
N TYR A 12 -5.00 20.92 -19.20
CA TYR A 12 -3.78 20.44 -18.54
C TYR A 12 -3.54 18.99 -18.94
N ARG A 13 -2.46 18.71 -19.64
CA ARG A 13 -2.09 17.36 -20.10
C ARG A 13 -0.84 16.79 -19.42
N GLY A 14 -0.41 17.34 -18.29
CA GLY A 14 0.80 16.95 -17.57
C GLY A 14 2.08 17.36 -18.28
N GLU A 15 3.21 16.96 -17.76
CA GLU A 15 4.51 17.16 -18.39
C GLU A 15 4.66 16.22 -19.59
N LEU A 16 4.92 16.77 -20.75
CA LEU A 16 5.18 16.04 -21.98
C LEU A 16 6.70 15.92 -22.14
N ASN A 17 7.19 14.74 -22.48
CA ASN A 17 8.59 14.60 -22.90
C ASN A 17 8.82 15.28 -24.25
N GLY A 18 10.09 15.61 -24.59
CA GLY A 18 10.42 16.39 -25.79
C GLY A 18 9.90 15.81 -27.10
N SER A 19 9.76 14.47 -27.22
CA SER A 19 9.23 13.82 -28.42
C SER A 19 7.71 13.95 -28.53
N ALA A 20 6.99 13.90 -27.41
CA ALA A 20 5.54 14.14 -27.39
C ALA A 20 5.24 15.61 -27.66
N GLN A 21 6.05 16.52 -27.11
CA GLN A 21 6.00 17.96 -27.36
C GLN A 21 6.16 18.29 -28.86
N ALA A 22 7.14 17.70 -29.54
CA ALA A 22 7.38 17.87 -30.97
C ALA A 22 6.22 17.40 -31.87
N ARG A 23 5.54 16.31 -31.49
CA ARG A 23 4.33 15.84 -32.20
C ARG A 23 3.14 16.80 -32.03
N TRP A 24 3.01 17.43 -30.85
CA TRP A 24 1.91 18.35 -30.55
C TRP A 24 2.06 19.70 -31.23
N LEU A 25 3.28 20.19 -31.42
CA LEU A 25 3.55 21.49 -32.10
C LEU A 25 3.03 21.53 -33.54
N LYS A 26 2.83 20.36 -34.17
CA LYS A 26 2.41 20.27 -35.58
C LYS A 26 0.89 20.27 -35.80
N THR A 27 0.06 20.20 -34.79
CA THR A 27 -1.33 19.76 -34.98
C THR A 27 -2.40 20.83 -34.86
N ILE A 28 -2.06 22.10 -34.54
CA ILE A 28 -3.09 23.14 -34.38
C ILE A 28 -2.75 24.36 -35.21
N GLU A 29 -3.50 24.53 -36.29
CA GLU A 29 -3.59 25.78 -37.05
C GLU A 29 -4.94 26.44 -36.74
N ALA A 30 -4.91 27.60 -36.14
CA ALA A 30 -6.11 28.32 -35.74
C ALA A 30 -6.45 29.40 -36.76
N PHE A 31 -7.73 29.53 -37.12
CA PHE A 31 -8.23 30.56 -38.06
C PHE A 31 -9.08 31.57 -37.30
N ASN A 32 -8.93 32.85 -37.65
CA ASN A 32 -9.85 33.89 -37.23
C ASN A 32 -11.11 33.93 -38.12
N GLU A 33 -12.05 34.83 -37.82
CA GLU A 33 -13.28 35.02 -38.59
C GLU A 33 -13.03 35.45 -40.04
N GLN A 34 -11.88 36.04 -40.33
CA GLN A 34 -11.46 36.48 -41.66
C GLN A 34 -10.77 35.39 -42.45
N GLY A 35 -10.60 34.19 -41.88
CA GLY A 35 -9.95 33.06 -42.56
C GLY A 35 -8.42 33.08 -42.50
N GLU A 36 -7.83 34.04 -41.76
CA GLU A 36 -6.38 34.10 -41.58
C GLU A 36 -5.92 33.03 -40.59
N SER A 37 -4.91 32.24 -40.96
CA SER A 37 -4.37 31.20 -40.09
C SER A 37 -3.30 31.81 -39.16
N HIS A 38 -3.46 31.54 -37.86
CA HIS A 38 -2.42 31.80 -36.86
C HIS A 38 -1.93 30.47 -36.31
N GLN A 39 -0.65 30.19 -36.48
CA GLN A 39 -0.03 29.03 -35.84
C GLN A 39 0.15 29.34 -34.36
N LEU A 40 -0.70 28.75 -33.53
CA LEU A 40 -0.56 28.80 -32.08
C LEU A 40 0.59 27.93 -31.65
N LYS A 41 1.72 28.53 -31.35
CA LYS A 41 2.84 27.85 -30.70
C LYS A 41 2.46 27.57 -29.25
N LEU A 42 2.20 26.30 -28.92
CA LEU A 42 1.95 25.87 -27.56
C LEU A 42 3.22 25.82 -26.69
N PHE A 43 4.40 26.03 -27.32
CA PHE A 43 5.71 25.94 -26.69
C PHE A 43 6.68 27.02 -27.22
N PRO A 44 7.78 27.31 -26.52
CA PRO A 44 8.76 28.32 -26.96
C PRO A 44 9.32 28.07 -28.36
N SER A 45 9.73 29.16 -29.04
CA SER A 45 10.07 29.18 -30.46
C SER A 45 11.38 28.47 -30.86
N ASP A 46 12.13 27.96 -29.91
CA ASP A 46 13.44 27.34 -30.08
C ASP A 46 13.40 25.83 -30.37
N ILE A 47 12.19 25.23 -30.36
CA ILE A 47 12.02 23.81 -30.67
C ILE A 47 11.62 23.64 -32.13
N ALA A 48 12.54 23.17 -32.97
CA ALA A 48 12.27 22.87 -34.36
C ALA A 48 11.18 21.79 -34.51
N SER A 49 10.12 22.11 -35.28
CA SER A 49 9.08 21.15 -35.61
C SER A 49 9.59 20.13 -36.66
N PRO A 50 9.48 18.82 -36.46
CA PRO A 50 9.81 17.85 -37.51
C PRO A 50 8.89 18.05 -38.72
N GLN A 51 9.41 18.05 -39.94
CA GLN A 51 8.67 18.48 -41.13
C GLN A 51 7.75 17.45 -41.78
N ASP A 52 7.85 16.17 -41.41
CA ASP A 52 7.12 15.10 -42.08
C ASP A 52 6.19 14.33 -41.14
N ASP A 53 4.98 14.05 -41.62
CA ASP A 53 3.98 13.14 -41.01
C ASP A 53 2.97 13.69 -39.98
N ALA A 54 2.57 14.94 -40.05
CA ALA A 54 1.48 15.40 -39.20
C ALA A 54 0.16 15.56 -39.94
N THR A 55 -0.87 14.89 -39.46
CA THR A 55 -2.26 15.23 -39.80
C THR A 55 -2.59 16.55 -39.12
N VAL A 56 -2.62 17.66 -39.87
CA VAL A 56 -3.02 18.97 -39.37
C VAL A 56 -4.56 19.02 -39.31
N ALA A 57 -5.10 19.15 -38.11
CA ALA A 57 -6.52 19.44 -37.94
C ALA A 57 -6.73 20.95 -37.93
N ARG A 58 -7.48 21.45 -38.87
CA ARG A 58 -7.87 22.87 -38.93
C ARG A 58 -9.09 23.11 -38.06
N MET A 59 -9.01 24.02 -37.09
CA MET A 59 -10.05 24.26 -36.13
C MET A 59 -10.34 25.76 -35.97
N ARG A 60 -11.61 26.14 -36.05
CA ARG A 60 -12.05 27.51 -35.75
C ARG A 60 -12.20 27.68 -34.25
N LEU A 61 -11.27 28.43 -33.62
CA LEU A 61 -11.29 28.66 -32.17
C LEU A 61 -12.47 29.49 -31.67
N ASP A 62 -12.97 30.42 -32.53
CA ASP A 62 -14.15 31.24 -32.27
C ASP A 62 -15.46 30.44 -32.19
N LYS A 63 -15.47 29.27 -32.80
CA LYS A 63 -16.61 28.32 -32.80
C LYS A 63 -16.49 27.18 -31.77
N VAL A 64 -15.35 27.10 -31.06
CA VAL A 64 -15.16 26.07 -30.03
C VAL A 64 -16.02 26.39 -28.81
N ARG A 65 -16.97 25.53 -28.50
CA ARG A 65 -17.77 25.55 -27.27
C ARG A 65 -17.30 24.46 -26.34
N LEU A 66 -17.04 24.80 -25.07
CA LEU A 66 -16.79 23.85 -24.02
C LEU A 66 -18.12 23.47 -23.38
N GLU A 67 -18.72 22.40 -23.84
CA GLU A 67 -20.05 21.97 -23.34
C GLU A 67 -19.95 21.06 -22.14
N ARG A 68 -18.92 20.20 -22.09
CA ARG A 68 -18.77 19.20 -21.04
C ARG A 68 -17.30 18.89 -20.78
N SER A 69 -16.80 19.27 -19.60
CA SER A 69 -15.44 18.89 -19.17
C SER A 69 -15.46 17.52 -18.54
N ARG A 70 -14.65 16.57 -19.04
CA ARG A 70 -14.57 15.18 -18.55
C ARG A 70 -13.13 14.74 -18.35
N ARG A 71 -12.93 13.86 -17.38
CA ARG A 71 -11.63 13.23 -17.12
C ARG A 71 -11.34 12.21 -18.22
N PHE A 72 -10.26 12.41 -18.96
CA PHE A 72 -9.88 11.51 -20.06
C PHE A 72 -8.62 10.72 -19.75
N ARG A 73 -7.58 11.40 -19.27
CA ARG A 73 -6.21 10.93 -19.27
C ARG A 73 -5.99 9.65 -18.45
N ASP A 74 -6.37 9.68 -17.18
CA ASP A 74 -6.25 8.55 -16.26
C ASP A 74 -7.09 7.36 -16.73
N CYS A 75 -8.30 7.63 -17.21
CA CYS A 75 -9.18 6.61 -17.77
C CYS A 75 -8.62 5.97 -19.06
N PHE A 76 -8.04 6.79 -19.93
CA PHE A 76 -7.38 6.29 -21.15
C PHE A 76 -6.17 5.42 -20.82
N LEU A 77 -5.30 5.86 -19.90
CA LEU A 77 -4.17 5.07 -19.43
C LEU A 77 -4.63 3.74 -18.82
N GLY A 78 -5.65 3.77 -17.97
CA GLY A 78 -6.22 2.57 -17.37
C GLY A 78 -6.74 1.58 -18.42
N LEU A 79 -7.43 2.10 -19.45
CA LEU A 79 -7.92 1.26 -20.55
C LEU A 79 -6.78 0.68 -21.40
N GLU A 80 -5.74 1.46 -21.67
CA GLU A 80 -4.58 0.96 -22.43
C GLU A 80 -3.80 -0.10 -21.63
N LEU A 81 -3.66 0.04 -20.32
CA LEU A 81 -3.09 -1.01 -19.45
C LEU A 81 -3.96 -2.28 -19.45
N TRP A 82 -5.27 -2.13 -19.40
CA TRP A 82 -6.23 -3.22 -19.50
C TRP A 82 -6.05 -4.01 -20.81
N LYS A 83 -5.97 -3.32 -21.95
CA LYS A 83 -5.71 -3.92 -23.27
C LYS A 83 -4.32 -4.55 -23.36
N ARG A 84 -3.30 -3.89 -22.79
CA ARG A 84 -1.91 -4.41 -22.80
C ARG A 84 -1.80 -5.72 -22.02
N LEU A 85 -2.58 -5.88 -20.96
CA LEU A 85 -2.73 -7.12 -20.22
C LEU A 85 -3.65 -8.14 -20.94
N LYS A 86 -4.21 -7.78 -22.09
CA LYS A 86 -5.18 -8.59 -22.87
C LYS A 86 -6.42 -8.98 -22.04
N LEU A 87 -6.79 -8.15 -21.06
CA LEU A 87 -7.96 -8.40 -20.22
C LEU A 87 -9.28 -8.14 -20.96
N ASP A 88 -9.27 -7.30 -21.98
CA ASP A 88 -10.38 -7.11 -22.91
C ASP A 88 -10.80 -8.43 -23.55
N ARG A 89 -9.89 -9.08 -24.27
CA ARG A 89 -10.12 -10.36 -24.96
C ARG A 89 -10.40 -11.49 -23.97
N PHE A 90 -9.69 -11.49 -22.82
CA PHE A 90 -9.87 -12.52 -21.80
C PHE A 90 -11.31 -12.52 -21.26
N TRP A 91 -11.83 -11.34 -20.89
CA TRP A 91 -13.17 -11.24 -20.34
C TRP A 91 -14.26 -11.32 -21.43
N GLU A 92 -14.03 -10.79 -22.61
CA GLU A 92 -14.95 -10.95 -23.74
C GLU A 92 -15.22 -12.43 -24.03
N GLY A 93 -14.20 -13.26 -24.09
CA GLY A 93 -14.34 -14.70 -24.32
C GLY A 93 -15.02 -15.48 -23.19
N LEU A 94 -15.09 -14.94 -21.98
CA LEU A 94 -15.68 -15.62 -20.82
C LEU A 94 -17.07 -15.11 -20.43
N LEU A 95 -17.32 -13.82 -20.61
CA LEU A 95 -18.52 -13.16 -20.10
C LEU A 95 -19.53 -12.80 -21.18
N ASP A 96 -19.05 -12.49 -22.39
CA ASP A 96 -19.92 -12.01 -23.45
C ASP A 96 -20.27 -13.16 -24.39
N ARG A 97 -21.52 -13.58 -24.36
CA ARG A 97 -22.00 -14.65 -25.25
C ARG A 97 -22.63 -14.07 -26.52
N PRO A 98 -22.42 -14.65 -27.70
CA PRO A 98 -22.95 -14.11 -28.94
C PRO A 98 -24.47 -13.91 -28.99
N ASN A 99 -25.21 -14.67 -28.18
CA ASN A 99 -26.68 -14.65 -28.14
C ASN A 99 -27.25 -14.12 -26.79
N ASP A 100 -26.42 -13.48 -25.96
CA ASP A 100 -26.89 -12.87 -24.71
C ASP A 100 -27.49 -11.49 -25.05
N PRO A 101 -28.80 -11.25 -24.85
CA PRO A 101 -29.47 -9.99 -25.19
C PRO A 101 -29.09 -8.86 -24.21
N VAL A 102 -27.82 -8.77 -23.84
CA VAL A 102 -27.35 -7.74 -22.88
C VAL A 102 -26.99 -6.49 -23.67
N ASP A 103 -27.63 -5.39 -23.32
CA ASP A 103 -27.40 -4.09 -23.96
C ASP A 103 -26.02 -3.47 -23.66
N VAL A 104 -25.32 -4.00 -22.65
CA VAL A 104 -23.95 -3.60 -22.25
C VAL A 104 -23.11 -4.85 -22.01
N PRO A 105 -22.05 -5.08 -22.77
CA PRO A 105 -21.13 -6.23 -22.59
C PRO A 105 -20.53 -6.25 -21.17
N TRP A 106 -20.55 -7.41 -20.54
CA TRP A 106 -20.03 -7.59 -19.17
C TRP A 106 -18.51 -7.37 -19.10
N SER A 107 -17.79 -7.71 -20.15
CA SER A 107 -16.34 -7.45 -20.28
C SER A 107 -16.00 -5.97 -20.15
N ARG A 108 -16.85 -5.09 -20.71
CA ARG A 108 -16.68 -3.64 -20.63
C ARG A 108 -17.03 -3.11 -19.23
N VAL A 109 -18.03 -3.68 -18.56
CA VAL A 109 -18.35 -3.36 -17.16
C VAL A 109 -17.20 -3.78 -16.24
N ALA A 110 -16.58 -4.92 -16.50
CA ALA A 110 -15.38 -5.37 -15.78
C ALA A 110 -14.21 -4.38 -15.95
N ALA A 111 -13.98 -3.89 -17.19
CA ALA A 111 -12.98 -2.87 -17.45
C ALA A 111 -13.25 -1.57 -16.69
N LEU A 112 -14.50 -1.11 -16.69
CA LEU A 112 -14.93 0.07 -15.93
C LEU A 112 -14.62 -0.05 -14.45
N LEU A 113 -14.98 -1.18 -13.82
CA LEU A 113 -14.70 -1.47 -12.42
C LEU A 113 -13.20 -1.44 -12.11
N ALA A 114 -12.40 -2.10 -12.94
CA ALA A 114 -10.94 -2.13 -12.76
C ALA A 114 -10.31 -0.74 -12.93
N ILE A 115 -10.73 0.03 -13.92
CA ILE A 115 -10.25 1.39 -14.16
C ILE A 115 -10.65 2.31 -13.01
N ASN A 116 -11.86 2.16 -12.47
CA ASN A 116 -12.27 2.92 -11.28
C ASN A 116 -11.35 2.61 -10.09
N ARG A 117 -11.07 1.35 -9.80
CA ARG A 117 -10.18 0.95 -8.70
C ARG A 117 -8.76 1.51 -8.87
N LEU A 118 -8.28 1.65 -10.10
CA LEU A 118 -6.98 2.24 -10.40
C LEU A 118 -6.96 3.77 -10.27
N CYS A 119 -8.00 4.45 -10.77
CA CYS A 119 -8.00 5.92 -10.95
C CYS A 119 -8.66 6.69 -9.80
N ALA A 120 -9.73 6.13 -9.22
CA ALA A 120 -10.54 6.79 -8.18
C ALA A 120 -11.37 5.76 -7.40
N PRO A 121 -10.73 4.92 -6.57
CA PRO A 121 -11.43 3.88 -5.83
C PRO A 121 -12.64 4.43 -5.08
N SER A 122 -13.81 3.88 -5.35
CA SER A 122 -15.07 4.35 -4.78
C SER A 122 -16.12 3.23 -4.77
N SER A 123 -17.24 3.45 -4.04
CA SER A 123 -18.35 2.51 -4.04
C SER A 123 -19.07 2.49 -5.39
N GLU A 124 -19.78 1.41 -5.66
CA GLU A 124 -20.54 1.21 -6.91
C GLU A 124 -21.57 2.33 -7.13
N LEU A 125 -22.26 2.77 -6.08
CA LEU A 125 -23.16 3.93 -6.14
C LEU A 125 -22.40 5.22 -6.50
N ALA A 126 -21.23 5.45 -5.93
CA ALA A 126 -20.42 6.62 -6.27
C ALA A 126 -19.85 6.55 -7.69
N ILE A 127 -19.62 5.35 -8.22
CA ILE A 127 -19.26 5.16 -9.63
C ILE A 127 -20.43 5.61 -10.52
N GLU A 128 -21.64 5.12 -10.26
CA GLU A 128 -22.84 5.47 -11.02
C GLU A 128 -23.13 6.96 -11.00
N GLU A 129 -23.25 7.54 -9.81
CA GLU A 129 -23.79 8.90 -9.64
C GLU A 129 -22.76 10.01 -9.97
N ARG A 130 -21.48 9.77 -9.71
CA ARG A 130 -20.47 10.83 -9.70
C ARG A 130 -19.30 10.57 -10.63
N TRP A 131 -18.64 9.41 -10.47
CA TRP A 131 -17.36 9.20 -11.14
C TRP A 131 -17.52 8.91 -12.63
N TYR A 132 -18.33 7.91 -13.00
CA TYR A 132 -18.50 7.53 -14.40
C TYR A 132 -19.02 8.68 -15.26
N PRO A 133 -20.06 9.43 -14.86
CA PRO A 133 -20.54 10.58 -15.63
C PRO A 133 -19.52 11.72 -15.77
N SER A 134 -18.54 11.81 -14.86
CA SER A 134 -17.48 12.83 -14.91
C SER A 134 -16.29 12.43 -15.76
N THR A 135 -16.26 11.22 -16.31
CA THR A 135 -15.16 10.66 -17.11
C THR A 135 -15.53 10.57 -18.59
N ALA A 136 -14.54 10.36 -19.44
CA ALA A 136 -14.72 10.05 -20.85
C ALA A 136 -14.83 8.53 -21.13
N LEU A 137 -15.09 7.73 -20.10
CA LEU A 137 -15.21 6.27 -20.25
C LEU A 137 -16.45 5.86 -21.04
N ASP A 138 -17.50 6.67 -21.05
CA ASP A 138 -18.66 6.44 -21.90
C ASP A 138 -18.29 6.38 -23.40
N ASP A 139 -17.43 7.30 -23.86
CA ASP A 139 -16.92 7.29 -25.22
C ASP A 139 -15.86 6.17 -25.42
N LEU A 140 -14.96 6.00 -24.46
CA LEU A 140 -13.86 5.02 -24.55
C LEU A 140 -14.33 3.57 -24.54
N LEU A 141 -15.35 3.26 -23.77
CA LEU A 141 -15.96 1.93 -23.66
C LEU A 141 -17.19 1.76 -24.55
N GLY A 142 -17.71 2.85 -25.11
CA GLY A 142 -18.94 2.84 -25.91
C GLY A 142 -20.18 2.48 -25.06
N ILE A 143 -20.26 2.95 -23.82
CA ILE A 143 -21.37 2.69 -22.91
C ILE A 143 -21.92 4.02 -22.43
N ALA A 144 -23.17 4.36 -22.80
CA ALA A 144 -23.82 5.57 -22.32
C ALA A 144 -23.93 5.59 -20.78
N ALA A 145 -23.73 6.75 -20.17
CA ALA A 145 -23.74 6.89 -18.71
C ALA A 145 -25.00 6.32 -18.04
N GLY A 146 -26.17 6.55 -18.62
CA GLY A 146 -27.45 6.02 -18.09
C GLY A 146 -27.63 4.49 -18.19
N LYS A 147 -26.66 3.78 -18.77
CA LYS A 147 -26.64 2.30 -18.82
C LYS A 147 -25.85 1.67 -17.68
N ILE A 148 -25.12 2.45 -16.92
CA ILE A 148 -24.36 2.00 -15.74
C ILE A 148 -25.16 2.36 -14.49
N ASN A 149 -25.41 1.35 -13.66
CA ASN A 149 -26.00 1.48 -12.35
C ASN A 149 -25.32 0.54 -11.35
N ASP A 150 -25.49 0.81 -10.05
CA ASP A 150 -24.88 0.04 -8.97
C ASP A 150 -25.21 -1.46 -9.05
N THR A 151 -26.46 -1.79 -9.32
CA THR A 151 -26.93 -3.18 -9.47
C THR A 151 -26.18 -3.91 -10.58
N ARG A 152 -25.94 -3.26 -11.72
CA ARG A 152 -25.14 -3.83 -12.82
C ARG A 152 -23.69 -4.04 -12.39
N LEU A 153 -23.11 -3.12 -11.66
CA LEU A 153 -21.75 -3.21 -11.15
C LEU A 153 -21.60 -4.39 -10.17
N TYR A 154 -22.51 -4.54 -9.21
CA TYR A 154 -22.51 -5.68 -8.29
C TYR A 154 -22.71 -7.02 -9.04
N ARG A 155 -23.64 -7.10 -9.96
CA ARG A 155 -23.83 -8.31 -10.78
C ARG A 155 -22.62 -8.65 -11.61
N CYS A 156 -21.85 -7.65 -12.05
CA CYS A 156 -20.58 -7.91 -12.74
C CYS A 156 -19.55 -8.58 -11.81
N LEU A 157 -19.41 -8.09 -10.56
CA LEU A 157 -18.54 -8.72 -9.57
C LEU A 157 -18.88 -10.20 -9.34
N ASP A 158 -20.18 -10.51 -9.21
CA ASP A 158 -20.64 -11.89 -9.06
C ASP A 158 -20.29 -12.77 -10.26
N ARG A 159 -20.34 -12.19 -11.48
CA ARG A 159 -19.96 -12.90 -12.71
C ARG A 159 -18.45 -13.10 -12.87
N LEU A 160 -17.62 -12.22 -12.28
CA LEU A 160 -16.15 -12.34 -12.31
C LEU A 160 -15.65 -13.44 -11.37
N LEU A 161 -16.26 -13.58 -10.20
CA LEU A 161 -15.79 -14.43 -9.12
C LEU A 161 -15.52 -15.89 -9.52
N PRO A 162 -16.37 -16.59 -10.31
CA PRO A 162 -16.12 -17.97 -10.74
C PRO A 162 -14.85 -18.15 -11.58
N TYR A 163 -14.38 -17.07 -12.19
CA TYR A 163 -13.21 -17.09 -13.08
C TYR A 163 -11.91 -16.68 -12.39
N LYS A 164 -11.89 -16.48 -11.07
CA LYS A 164 -10.72 -16.07 -10.30
C LYS A 164 -9.45 -16.85 -10.68
N THR A 165 -9.50 -18.17 -10.63
CA THR A 165 -8.33 -19.02 -10.97
C THR A 165 -7.86 -18.87 -12.42
N LYS A 166 -8.79 -18.66 -13.35
CA LYS A 166 -8.44 -18.43 -14.77
C LYS A 166 -7.79 -17.06 -14.93
N LEU A 167 -8.29 -16.03 -14.24
CA LEU A 167 -7.72 -14.69 -14.22
C LEU A 167 -6.30 -14.70 -13.65
N GLU A 168 -6.09 -15.34 -12.51
CA GLU A 168 -4.76 -15.46 -11.88
C GLU A 168 -3.74 -16.09 -12.84
N ARG A 169 -4.10 -17.19 -13.50
CA ARG A 169 -3.23 -17.84 -14.50
C ARG A 169 -2.95 -16.95 -15.71
N HIS A 170 -3.98 -16.26 -16.21
CA HIS A 170 -3.83 -15.32 -17.31
C HIS A 170 -2.86 -14.20 -16.97
N LEU A 171 -3.05 -13.56 -15.80
CA LEU A 171 -2.19 -12.47 -15.35
C LEU A 171 -0.75 -12.93 -15.11
N THR A 172 -0.55 -14.09 -14.48
CA THR A 172 0.79 -14.66 -14.26
C THR A 172 1.53 -14.88 -15.59
N ALA A 173 0.85 -15.42 -16.59
CA ALA A 173 1.41 -15.58 -17.93
C ALA A 173 1.75 -14.22 -18.58
N ARG A 174 0.84 -13.24 -18.48
CA ARG A 174 1.06 -11.89 -19.01
C ARG A 174 2.21 -11.16 -18.33
N TYR A 175 2.38 -11.31 -17.02
CA TYR A 175 3.51 -10.72 -16.28
C TYR A 175 4.85 -11.35 -16.74
N GLY A 176 4.88 -12.66 -16.97
CA GLY A 176 6.04 -13.33 -17.54
C GLY A 176 6.39 -12.81 -18.94
N GLU A 177 5.39 -12.68 -19.83
CA GLU A 177 5.60 -12.17 -21.19
C GLU A 177 6.03 -10.69 -21.26
N LEU A 178 5.40 -9.82 -20.47
CA LEU A 178 5.61 -8.37 -20.55
C LEU A 178 6.81 -7.89 -19.72
N PHE A 179 7.04 -8.49 -18.57
CA PHE A 179 7.98 -8.01 -17.56
C PHE A 179 9.04 -9.03 -17.18
N ARG A 180 8.97 -10.25 -17.75
CA ARG A 180 9.82 -11.39 -17.36
C ARG A 180 9.70 -11.70 -15.85
N ALA A 181 8.53 -11.44 -15.28
CA ALA A 181 8.28 -11.66 -13.87
C ALA A 181 8.47 -13.14 -13.50
N ALA A 182 9.32 -13.40 -12.50
CA ALA A 182 9.55 -14.71 -11.94
C ALA A 182 8.80 -14.87 -10.62
N PHE A 183 8.42 -16.10 -10.29
CA PHE A 183 7.68 -16.43 -9.06
C PHE A 183 8.39 -17.52 -8.24
N ASP A 184 9.73 -17.47 -8.25
CA ASP A 184 10.57 -18.37 -7.45
C ASP A 184 10.63 -17.93 -5.99
N VAL A 185 10.49 -16.64 -5.73
CA VAL A 185 10.38 -16.06 -4.40
C VAL A 185 8.99 -15.45 -4.24
N LEU A 186 8.27 -15.90 -3.23
CA LEU A 186 6.91 -15.47 -2.93
C LEU A 186 6.84 -14.77 -1.58
N LEU A 187 6.34 -13.56 -1.59
CA LEU A 187 6.02 -12.81 -0.39
C LEU A 187 4.54 -13.05 -0.06
N TYR A 188 4.28 -13.40 1.17
CA TYR A 188 2.94 -13.64 1.67
C TYR A 188 2.67 -12.74 2.87
N ASP A 189 1.57 -12.02 2.80
CA ASP A 189 1.12 -11.14 3.88
C ASP A 189 -0.41 -11.18 4.00
N LEU A 190 -0.89 -10.83 5.18
CA LEU A 190 -2.29 -10.75 5.53
C LEU A 190 -2.68 -9.31 5.82
N THR A 191 -3.80 -8.92 5.27
CA THR A 191 -4.48 -7.67 5.63
C THR A 191 -5.92 -7.96 6.00
N SER A 192 -6.63 -6.97 6.51
CA SER A 192 -8.07 -7.06 6.75
C SER A 192 -8.79 -5.90 6.07
N SER A 193 -10.04 -6.14 5.68
CA SER A 193 -10.93 -5.11 5.21
C SER A 193 -12.20 -5.15 6.05
N TYR A 194 -12.60 -4.03 6.63
CA TYR A 194 -13.81 -3.93 7.43
C TYR A 194 -14.99 -3.39 6.63
N VAL A 195 -16.20 -3.64 7.11
CA VAL A 195 -17.43 -3.18 6.49
C VAL A 195 -18.15 -2.23 7.45
N GLU A 196 -18.47 -1.03 6.97
CA GLU A 196 -19.26 -0.03 7.69
C GLU A 196 -20.77 -0.33 7.62
N GLY A 197 -21.16 -1.57 7.84
CA GLY A 197 -22.53 -2.03 7.78
C GLY A 197 -22.76 -3.24 8.69
N ALA A 198 -23.98 -3.70 8.77
CA ALA A 198 -24.34 -4.82 9.66
C ALA A 198 -23.71 -6.15 9.20
N ALA A 199 -23.57 -6.37 7.89
CA ALA A 199 -23.02 -7.57 7.27
C ALA A 199 -23.45 -8.88 7.98
N GLU A 200 -24.73 -8.98 8.39
CA GLU A 200 -25.23 -10.04 9.27
C GLU A 200 -25.28 -11.40 8.59
N LYS A 201 -25.49 -11.39 7.27
CA LYS A 201 -25.70 -12.61 6.49
C LYS A 201 -24.43 -13.16 5.86
N ASP A 202 -23.31 -12.46 5.94
CA ASP A 202 -22.07 -12.90 5.36
C ASP A 202 -21.21 -13.63 6.39
N PRO A 203 -20.99 -14.95 6.23
CA PRO A 203 -20.23 -15.77 7.19
C PRO A 203 -18.76 -15.38 7.26
N LEU A 204 -18.18 -14.78 6.19
CA LEU A 204 -16.79 -14.30 6.19
C LEU A 204 -16.60 -13.07 7.08
N MET A 205 -17.65 -12.26 7.23
CA MET A 205 -17.60 -11.02 8.00
C MET A 205 -17.72 -11.29 9.50
N GLN A 206 -16.56 -11.41 10.16
CA GLN A 206 -16.44 -11.68 11.59
C GLN A 206 -15.68 -10.56 12.28
N ARG A 207 -15.93 -10.36 13.60
CA ARG A 207 -15.11 -9.50 14.43
C ARG A 207 -13.81 -10.21 14.80
N GLY A 208 -12.67 -9.52 14.64
CA GLY A 208 -11.35 -10.09 14.90
C GLY A 208 -10.32 -9.01 15.18
N TYR A 209 -9.06 -9.37 15.09
CA TYR A 209 -7.96 -8.41 15.22
C TYR A 209 -7.96 -7.44 14.04
N SER A 210 -8.33 -6.19 14.30
CA SER A 210 -8.39 -5.16 13.27
C SER A 210 -7.04 -4.47 13.10
N ARG A 211 -6.44 -4.61 11.91
CA ARG A 211 -5.21 -3.89 11.55
C ARG A 211 -5.44 -2.39 11.34
N ASP A 212 -6.69 -2.02 11.02
CA ASP A 212 -7.13 -0.63 10.83
C ASP A 212 -7.59 0.04 12.13
N HIS A 213 -7.36 -0.61 13.29
CA HIS A 213 -7.79 -0.13 14.61
C HIS A 213 -9.31 0.10 14.72
N ARG A 214 -10.11 -0.68 14.01
CA ARG A 214 -11.57 -0.65 14.00
C ARG A 214 -12.16 -1.98 14.51
N PRO A 215 -11.95 -2.33 15.79
CA PRO A 215 -12.44 -3.58 16.36
C PRO A 215 -13.96 -3.64 16.50
N ASP A 216 -14.63 -2.49 16.39
CA ASP A 216 -16.08 -2.31 16.39
C ASP A 216 -16.78 -2.83 15.13
N TYR A 217 -16.06 -2.94 14.01
CA TYR A 217 -16.59 -3.43 12.74
C TYR A 217 -16.28 -4.90 12.48
N LYS A 218 -17.17 -5.53 11.70
CA LYS A 218 -16.90 -6.84 11.10
C LYS A 218 -15.92 -6.68 9.94
N GLN A 219 -15.05 -7.65 9.76
CA GLN A 219 -14.00 -7.64 8.75
C GLN A 219 -13.88 -9.00 8.07
N ALA A 220 -13.25 -9.03 6.92
CA ALA A 220 -12.69 -10.22 6.30
C ALA A 220 -11.17 -10.11 6.26
N VAL A 221 -10.47 -11.22 6.40
CA VAL A 221 -9.01 -11.30 6.25
C VAL A 221 -8.69 -11.65 4.80
N ILE A 222 -7.73 -10.93 4.23
CA ILE A 222 -7.28 -11.11 2.85
C ILE A 222 -5.80 -11.50 2.89
N ALA A 223 -5.50 -12.65 2.32
CA ALA A 223 -4.13 -13.11 2.06
C ALA A 223 -3.72 -12.71 0.66
N LEU A 224 -2.60 -12.04 0.50
CA LEU A 224 -2.05 -11.68 -0.79
C LEU A 224 -0.70 -12.37 -0.97
N ILE A 225 -0.48 -12.94 -2.15
CA ILE A 225 0.76 -13.58 -2.55
C ILE A 225 1.31 -12.84 -3.74
N VAL A 226 2.51 -12.29 -3.60
CA VAL A 226 3.20 -11.53 -4.66
C VAL A 226 4.62 -12.03 -4.84
N ASN A 227 5.23 -11.71 -5.98
CA ASN A 227 6.66 -11.89 -6.15
C ASN A 227 7.46 -10.71 -5.56
N VAL A 228 8.79 -10.74 -5.66
CA VAL A 228 9.69 -9.69 -5.13
C VAL A 228 9.49 -8.32 -5.77
N GLU A 229 8.93 -8.27 -6.96
CA GLU A 229 8.64 -7.05 -7.72
C GLU A 229 7.23 -6.51 -7.44
N GLY A 230 6.43 -7.22 -6.63
CA GLY A 230 5.07 -6.86 -6.28
C GLY A 230 3.99 -7.37 -7.23
N PHE A 231 4.32 -8.19 -8.24
CA PHE A 231 3.30 -8.79 -9.10
C PHE A 231 2.48 -9.83 -8.35
N PRO A 232 1.15 -9.72 -8.33
CA PRO A 232 0.29 -10.65 -7.62
C PRO A 232 0.22 -11.99 -8.34
N LEU A 233 0.46 -13.07 -7.59
CA LEU A 233 0.25 -14.44 -8.03
C LEU A 233 -1.17 -14.91 -7.72
N SER A 234 -1.62 -14.68 -6.50
CA SER A 234 -2.92 -15.12 -6.01
C SER A 234 -3.33 -14.35 -4.76
N TYR A 235 -4.61 -14.39 -4.45
CA TYR A 235 -5.15 -13.94 -3.17
C TYR A 235 -6.15 -14.96 -2.63
N GLU A 236 -6.37 -14.96 -1.31
CA GLU A 236 -7.44 -15.72 -0.67
C GLU A 236 -8.13 -14.86 0.38
N THR A 237 -9.40 -15.18 0.63
CA THR A 237 -10.19 -14.50 1.66
C THR A 237 -10.55 -15.51 2.76
N PHE A 238 -10.46 -15.05 4.01
CA PHE A 238 -10.75 -15.85 5.19
C PHE A 238 -11.70 -15.10 6.12
N ASP A 239 -12.31 -15.84 7.02
CA ASP A 239 -13.16 -15.28 8.07
C ASP A 239 -12.40 -14.20 8.85
N GLY A 240 -13.08 -13.12 9.20
CA GLY A 240 -12.48 -11.94 9.83
C GLY A 240 -11.83 -12.19 11.20
N ASN A 241 -12.15 -13.29 11.86
CA ASN A 241 -11.55 -13.73 13.12
C ASN A 241 -10.38 -14.73 12.92
N ARG A 242 -10.01 -15.04 11.69
CA ARG A 242 -8.93 -15.97 11.38
C ARG A 242 -7.58 -15.44 11.84
N GLY A 243 -6.85 -16.24 12.62
CA GLY A 243 -5.48 -15.93 13.04
C GLY A 243 -4.47 -16.16 11.93
N ASP A 244 -3.44 -15.35 11.90
CA ASP A 244 -2.41 -15.34 10.84
C ASP A 244 -1.72 -16.70 10.69
N VAL A 245 -1.40 -17.33 11.81
CA VAL A 245 -0.72 -18.65 11.85
C VAL A 245 -1.52 -19.76 11.16
N THR A 246 -2.85 -19.72 11.23
CA THR A 246 -3.72 -20.81 10.73
C THR A 246 -3.96 -20.76 9.23
N THR A 247 -3.53 -19.69 8.54
CA THR A 247 -3.78 -19.51 7.10
C THR A 247 -2.68 -20.10 6.22
N VAL A 248 -1.46 -20.23 6.73
CA VAL A 248 -0.27 -20.63 5.95
C VAL A 248 -0.46 -21.97 5.27
N GLU A 249 -0.86 -22.99 6.01
CA GLU A 249 -1.04 -24.34 5.48
C GLU A 249 -2.07 -24.38 4.32
N MET A 250 -3.15 -23.63 4.44
CA MET A 250 -4.16 -23.56 3.39
C MET A 250 -3.62 -22.85 2.14
N VAL A 251 -2.86 -21.77 2.33
CA VAL A 251 -2.25 -21.03 1.23
C VAL A 251 -1.20 -21.87 0.52
N LEU A 252 -0.34 -22.56 1.25
CA LEU A 252 0.66 -23.46 0.66
C LEU A 252 0.00 -24.53 -0.20
N ARG A 253 -1.03 -25.22 0.32
CA ARG A 253 -1.80 -26.22 -0.44
C ARG A 253 -2.49 -25.63 -1.67
N MET A 254 -3.03 -24.41 -1.56
CA MET A 254 -3.67 -23.74 -2.67
C MET A 254 -2.67 -23.43 -3.77
N VAL A 255 -1.50 -22.87 -3.44
CA VAL A 255 -0.44 -22.54 -4.42
C VAL A 255 0.08 -23.82 -5.09
N GLU A 256 0.33 -24.89 -4.32
CA GLU A 256 0.74 -26.18 -4.87
C GLU A 256 -0.30 -26.77 -5.82
N ARG A 257 -1.57 -26.68 -5.49
CA ARG A 257 -2.67 -27.16 -6.34
C ARG A 257 -2.82 -26.36 -7.64
N LYS A 258 -2.66 -25.03 -7.58
CA LYS A 258 -2.84 -24.12 -8.73
C LYS A 258 -1.63 -24.11 -9.66
N TYR A 259 -0.42 -24.14 -9.09
CA TYR A 259 0.83 -23.86 -9.81
C TYR A 259 1.87 -25.01 -9.71
N GLY A 260 1.51 -26.12 -9.11
CA GLY A 260 2.40 -27.26 -8.90
C GLY A 260 3.40 -27.06 -7.76
N ARG A 261 4.05 -28.19 -7.40
CA ARG A 261 5.17 -28.16 -6.45
C ARG A 261 6.41 -27.65 -7.16
N ALA A 262 6.89 -26.50 -6.73
CA ALA A 262 8.16 -25.93 -7.18
C ALA A 262 8.99 -25.58 -5.94
N ARG A 263 10.32 -25.59 -6.10
CA ARG A 263 11.22 -25.06 -5.08
C ARG A 263 11.06 -23.55 -5.05
N ARG A 264 10.20 -23.06 -4.16
CA ARG A 264 9.95 -21.63 -3.95
C ARG A 264 10.50 -21.20 -2.61
N VAL A 265 11.02 -20.00 -2.56
CA VAL A 265 11.38 -19.34 -1.30
C VAL A 265 10.18 -18.53 -0.83
N TRP A 266 9.67 -18.86 0.34
CA TRP A 266 8.56 -18.15 0.96
C TRP A 266 9.08 -17.10 1.92
N VAL A 267 8.58 -15.89 1.80
CA VAL A 267 8.92 -14.76 2.67
C VAL A 267 7.70 -14.38 3.48
N PHE A 268 7.82 -14.42 4.80
CA PHE A 268 6.73 -14.13 5.74
C PHE A 268 7.14 -13.07 6.76
N ASP A 269 6.17 -12.33 7.26
CA ASP A 269 6.37 -11.53 8.47
C ASP A 269 6.38 -12.46 9.72
N ARG A 270 7.01 -11.95 10.78
CA ARG A 270 7.16 -12.66 12.07
C ARG A 270 5.84 -13.14 12.70
N GLY A 271 4.74 -12.42 12.45
CA GLY A 271 3.41 -12.74 12.98
C GLY A 271 2.84 -14.05 12.47
N ILE A 272 3.31 -14.52 11.32
CA ILE A 272 2.85 -15.72 10.62
C ILE A 272 3.69 -16.96 10.98
N ALA A 273 4.93 -16.72 11.43
CA ALA A 273 5.92 -17.77 11.67
C ALA A 273 5.70 -18.46 13.01
N SER A 274 4.94 -19.53 13.02
CA SER A 274 4.96 -20.52 14.11
C SER A 274 5.90 -21.67 13.78
N GLU A 275 6.40 -22.37 14.80
CA GLU A 275 7.24 -23.56 14.60
C GLU A 275 6.51 -24.64 13.79
N GLU A 276 5.20 -24.80 13.99
CA GLU A 276 4.37 -25.73 13.22
C GLU A 276 4.34 -25.39 11.73
N ASN A 277 4.22 -24.08 11.39
CA ASN A 277 4.23 -23.62 10.01
C ASN A 277 5.61 -23.83 9.35
N LEU A 278 6.70 -23.58 10.08
CA LEU A 278 8.05 -23.79 9.60
C LEU A 278 8.34 -25.28 9.41
N ALA A 279 7.91 -26.13 10.35
CA ALA A 279 8.01 -27.60 10.23
C ALA A 279 7.21 -28.12 9.02
N SER A 280 6.01 -27.58 8.77
CA SER A 280 5.22 -27.92 7.58
C SER A 280 5.94 -27.55 6.27
N LEU A 281 6.58 -26.37 6.22
CA LEU A 281 7.38 -25.96 5.07
C LEU A 281 8.59 -26.85 4.85
N ARG A 282 9.36 -27.16 5.90
CA ARG A 282 10.52 -28.08 5.86
C ARG A 282 10.12 -29.45 5.34
N LYS A 283 9.03 -30.01 5.88
CA LYS A 283 8.49 -31.31 5.44
C LYS A 283 8.13 -31.36 3.96
N ARG A 284 7.79 -30.20 3.37
CA ARG A 284 7.48 -30.06 1.94
C ARG A 284 8.73 -29.78 1.08
N GLY A 285 9.92 -29.67 1.69
CA GLY A 285 11.15 -29.25 1.01
C GLY A 285 11.12 -27.78 0.56
N GLY A 286 10.24 -26.97 1.14
CA GLY A 286 10.16 -25.52 0.87
C GLY A 286 11.26 -24.74 1.58
N GLN A 287 11.78 -23.74 0.93
CA GLN A 287 12.69 -22.76 1.53
C GLN A 287 11.89 -21.58 2.07
N TYR A 288 12.39 -20.92 3.11
CA TYR A 288 11.71 -19.77 3.69
C TYR A 288 12.67 -18.74 4.27
N LEU A 289 12.18 -17.50 4.29
CA LEU A 289 12.79 -16.37 4.99
C LEU A 289 11.71 -15.74 5.87
N VAL A 290 11.96 -15.64 7.17
CA VAL A 290 10.96 -15.18 8.13
C VAL A 290 11.55 -14.27 9.18
N GLY A 291 10.82 -13.21 9.52
CA GLY A 291 11.16 -12.34 10.65
C GLY A 291 11.08 -13.11 11.97
N THR A 292 12.12 -13.06 12.79
CA THR A 292 12.15 -13.69 14.10
C THR A 292 11.84 -12.73 15.24
N PRO A 293 11.22 -13.17 16.34
CA PRO A 293 11.00 -12.35 17.52
C PRO A 293 12.30 -11.82 18.12
N ARG A 294 12.29 -10.57 18.58
CA ARG A 294 13.47 -9.95 19.23
C ARG A 294 14.00 -10.71 20.43
N SER A 295 13.15 -11.46 21.14
CA SER A 295 13.56 -12.31 22.25
C SER A 295 14.63 -13.33 21.88
N LYS A 296 14.63 -13.82 20.63
CA LYS A 296 15.66 -14.73 20.11
C LYS A 296 17.01 -14.01 19.86
N LEU A 297 17.07 -12.69 19.84
CA LEU A 297 18.31 -11.97 19.56
C LEU A 297 19.38 -12.19 20.64
N LYS A 298 18.97 -12.40 21.88
CA LYS A 298 19.87 -12.66 23.02
C LYS A 298 20.81 -13.88 22.80
N GLN A 299 20.35 -14.89 22.10
CA GLN A 299 21.17 -16.08 21.82
C GLN A 299 22.34 -15.80 20.88
N PHE A 300 22.31 -14.66 20.19
CA PHE A 300 23.34 -14.25 19.20
C PHE A 300 24.23 -13.11 19.71
N GLU A 301 24.26 -12.81 21.01
CA GLU A 301 25.03 -11.67 21.54
C GLU A 301 26.53 -11.76 21.19
N LYS A 302 27.10 -12.95 21.22
CA LYS A 302 28.50 -13.17 20.82
C LYS A 302 28.71 -12.85 19.33
N GLN A 303 27.88 -13.42 18.48
CA GLN A 303 27.96 -13.25 17.03
C GLN A 303 27.70 -11.81 16.58
N LEU A 304 26.92 -11.05 17.34
CA LEU A 304 26.67 -9.63 17.10
C LEU A 304 27.92 -8.77 17.31
N LEU A 305 28.83 -9.19 18.21
CA LEU A 305 30.08 -8.49 18.53
C LEU A 305 31.26 -8.89 17.63
N GLU A 306 31.16 -10.04 16.97
CA GLU A 306 32.20 -10.54 16.08
C GLU A 306 32.15 -9.86 14.71
N ASP A 307 33.29 -9.83 14.02
CA ASP A 307 33.39 -9.40 12.62
C ASP A 307 32.71 -10.38 11.65
N GLY A 308 32.76 -10.08 10.36
CA GLY A 308 32.14 -10.92 9.31
C GLY A 308 30.77 -10.38 8.84
N TRP A 309 30.55 -9.08 8.97
CA TRP A 309 29.39 -8.40 8.42
C TRP A 309 29.60 -8.08 6.95
N GLU A 310 28.62 -8.44 6.13
CA GLU A 310 28.58 -8.13 4.71
C GLU A 310 27.61 -6.96 4.45
N ARG A 311 28.07 -5.94 3.74
CA ARG A 311 27.24 -4.80 3.38
C ARG A 311 26.44 -5.12 2.12
N VAL A 312 25.11 -5.28 2.29
CA VAL A 312 24.16 -5.56 1.20
C VAL A 312 23.48 -4.30 0.65
N ARG A 313 23.48 -3.23 1.45
CA ARG A 313 22.99 -1.88 1.06
C ARG A 313 23.81 -0.82 1.79
N PRO A 314 23.75 0.45 1.34
CA PRO A 314 24.52 1.52 2.00
C PRO A 314 24.27 1.63 3.51
N ASP A 315 23.05 1.30 3.96
CA ASP A 315 22.57 1.43 5.33
C ASP A 315 22.30 0.08 6.01
N VAL A 316 22.55 -1.06 5.34
CA VAL A 316 22.25 -2.39 5.88
C VAL A 316 23.45 -3.33 5.71
N GLU A 317 23.83 -3.93 6.83
CA GLU A 317 24.80 -5.01 6.88
C GLU A 317 24.14 -6.27 7.44
N VAL A 318 24.51 -7.42 6.91
CA VAL A 318 24.00 -8.73 7.30
C VAL A 318 25.13 -9.67 7.68
N LYS A 319 24.79 -10.65 8.53
CA LYS A 319 25.68 -11.75 8.90
C LYS A 319 24.88 -13.04 8.97
N LEU A 320 25.36 -14.07 8.29
CA LEU A 320 24.77 -15.40 8.34
C LEU A 320 25.32 -16.17 9.54
N VAL A 321 24.41 -16.75 10.33
CA VAL A 321 24.76 -17.55 11.50
C VAL A 321 23.96 -18.84 11.48
N ALA A 322 24.64 -19.97 11.46
CA ALA A 322 23.99 -21.28 11.60
C ALA A 322 23.65 -21.56 13.07
N THR A 323 22.58 -22.30 13.31
CA THR A 323 22.29 -22.83 14.66
C THR A 323 23.31 -23.93 15.00
N PRO A 324 23.56 -24.18 16.31
CA PRO A 324 24.45 -25.27 16.74
C PRO A 324 24.04 -26.64 16.18
N GLU A 325 22.74 -26.87 16.03
CA GLU A 325 22.18 -28.09 15.45
C GLU A 325 22.30 -28.15 13.92
N GLY A 326 22.65 -27.01 13.26
CA GLY A 326 22.87 -26.93 11.82
C GLY A 326 21.62 -26.99 10.95
N GLU A 327 20.44 -27.04 11.56
CA GLU A 327 19.15 -27.15 10.85
C GLU A 327 18.67 -25.84 10.24
N GLU A 328 19.06 -24.70 10.82
CA GLU A 328 18.61 -23.38 10.40
C GLU A 328 19.77 -22.38 10.28
N THR A 329 19.60 -21.45 9.34
CA THR A 329 20.51 -20.32 9.18
C THR A 329 19.76 -19.04 9.54
N TYR A 330 20.31 -18.27 10.47
CA TYR A 330 19.80 -16.96 10.83
C TYR A 330 20.55 -15.86 10.06
N ILE A 331 19.82 -14.86 9.63
CA ILE A 331 20.37 -13.64 9.04
C ILE A 331 20.26 -12.54 10.09
N LEU A 332 21.40 -12.22 10.71
CA LEU A 332 21.48 -11.04 11.58
C LEU A 332 21.56 -9.80 10.70
N CYS A 333 20.75 -8.80 11.00
CA CYS A 333 20.72 -7.55 10.24
C CYS A 333 20.98 -6.36 11.18
N ARG A 334 21.88 -5.47 10.78
CA ARG A 334 22.05 -4.16 11.42
C ARG A 334 21.81 -3.05 10.38
N SER A 335 21.06 -2.02 10.78
CA SER A 335 20.72 -0.90 9.91
C SER A 335 21.02 0.41 10.63
N THR A 336 21.82 1.26 10.02
CA THR A 336 22.18 2.59 10.56
C THR A 336 20.97 3.52 10.63
N VAL A 337 20.09 3.48 9.62
CA VAL A 337 18.86 4.28 9.59
C VAL A 337 17.92 3.86 10.72
N ARG A 338 17.76 2.56 10.94
CA ARG A 338 16.91 2.05 12.02
C ARG A 338 17.51 2.38 13.40
N GLN A 339 18.80 2.25 13.56
CA GLN A 339 19.52 2.64 14.79
C GLN A 339 19.31 4.12 15.09
N ALA A 340 19.51 5.01 14.12
CA ALA A 340 19.27 6.44 14.27
C ALA A 340 17.82 6.76 14.63
N LYS A 341 16.86 6.07 14.00
CA LYS A 341 15.43 6.21 14.33
C LYS A 341 15.12 5.75 15.74
N GLU A 342 15.62 4.60 16.16
CA GLU A 342 15.41 4.08 17.52
C GLU A 342 16.07 5.00 18.56
N GLN A 343 17.27 5.51 18.31
CA GLN A 343 17.93 6.50 19.16
C GLN A 343 17.11 7.80 19.26
N ALA A 344 16.59 8.32 18.15
CA ALA A 344 15.75 9.52 18.15
C ALA A 344 14.44 9.32 18.95
N ILE A 345 13.80 8.16 18.79
CA ILE A 345 12.60 7.78 19.55
C ILE A 345 12.95 7.69 21.05
N HIS A 346 14.03 7.03 21.38
CA HIS A 346 14.50 6.85 22.74
C HIS A 346 14.83 8.19 23.40
N SER A 347 15.57 9.07 22.71
CA SER A 347 15.89 10.42 23.16
C SER A 347 14.63 11.26 23.42
N ARG A 348 13.60 11.13 22.54
CA ARG A 348 12.31 11.81 22.71
C ARG A 348 11.59 11.36 23.99
N PHE A 349 11.54 10.04 24.24
CA PHE A 349 10.90 9.50 25.44
C PHE A 349 11.68 9.87 26.70
N SER A 350 13.01 9.79 26.67
CA SER A 350 13.88 10.21 27.79
C SER A 350 13.71 11.70 28.11
N THR A 351 13.70 12.55 27.09
CA THR A 351 13.43 13.99 27.27
C THR A 351 12.05 14.24 27.88
N GLY A 352 11.03 13.50 27.42
CA GLY A 352 9.66 13.59 27.95
C GLY A 352 9.58 13.20 29.41
N MET A 353 10.22 12.09 29.79
CA MET A 353 10.28 11.62 31.16
C MET A 353 11.07 12.59 32.06
N GLY A 354 12.24 13.06 31.61
CA GLY A 354 13.04 14.05 32.37
C GLY A 354 12.26 15.32 32.65
N LYS A 355 11.55 15.88 31.66
CA LYS A 355 10.67 17.05 31.88
C LYS A 355 9.54 16.76 32.88
N ALA A 356 8.93 15.57 32.81
CA ALA A 356 7.87 15.19 33.71
C ALA A 356 8.39 15.06 35.17
N LEU A 357 9.58 14.47 35.36
CA LEU A 357 10.23 14.33 36.66
C LEU A 357 10.66 15.68 37.24
N GLN A 358 11.26 16.57 36.42
CA GLN A 358 11.61 17.93 36.84
C GLN A 358 10.38 18.73 37.31
N ALA A 359 9.30 18.70 36.50
CA ALA A 359 8.06 19.38 36.86
C ALA A 359 7.44 18.79 38.14
N PHE A 360 7.58 17.49 38.34
CA PHE A 360 7.08 16.82 39.54
C PHE A 360 7.93 17.13 40.77
N GLU A 361 9.25 17.08 40.65
CA GLU A 361 10.20 17.47 41.70
C GLU A 361 9.94 18.91 42.19
N LYS A 362 9.78 19.86 41.25
CA LYS A 362 9.44 21.25 41.57
C LYS A 362 8.14 21.36 42.40
N ARG A 363 7.10 20.61 42.02
CA ARG A 363 5.82 20.59 42.74
C ARG A 363 5.95 20.04 44.18
N VAL A 364 6.80 19.04 44.38
CA VAL A 364 7.10 18.48 45.70
C VAL A 364 7.89 19.49 46.51
N ALA A 365 8.93 20.10 45.95
CA ALA A 365 9.76 21.11 46.58
C ALA A 365 8.97 22.38 47.01
N GLU A 366 8.03 22.81 46.18
CA GLU A 366 7.11 23.93 46.48
C GLU A 366 6.05 23.59 47.54
N GLY A 367 6.07 22.38 48.10
CA GLY A 367 5.14 21.96 49.14
C GLY A 367 3.69 21.76 48.66
N LYS A 368 3.45 21.69 47.35
CA LYS A 368 2.13 21.42 46.75
C LYS A 368 1.66 19.97 46.96
N LEU A 369 2.60 19.09 47.31
CA LEU A 369 2.36 17.70 47.63
C LEU A 369 3.15 17.36 48.91
N LYS A 370 2.43 17.15 50.00
CA LYS A 370 3.02 16.90 51.35
C LYS A 370 2.81 15.47 51.84
N ASP A 371 1.97 14.71 51.17
CA ASP A 371 1.63 13.34 51.54
C ASP A 371 2.47 12.36 50.75
N ARG A 372 3.19 11.46 51.39
CA ARG A 372 4.09 10.48 50.80
C ARG A 372 3.36 9.56 49.81
N HIS A 373 2.19 9.05 50.20
CA HIS A 373 1.43 8.15 49.34
C HIS A 373 0.91 8.84 48.07
N LYS A 374 0.57 10.14 48.16
CA LYS A 374 0.17 10.91 46.97
C LYS A 374 1.36 11.15 46.04
N ILE A 375 2.55 11.36 46.58
CA ILE A 375 3.81 11.52 45.84
C ILE A 375 4.13 10.21 45.12
N GLU A 376 4.16 9.07 45.83
CA GLU A 376 4.45 7.76 45.28
C GLU A 376 3.43 7.34 44.18
N ARG A 377 2.14 7.60 44.41
CA ARG A 377 1.09 7.36 43.42
C ARG A 377 1.27 8.22 42.16
N SER A 378 1.68 9.47 42.33
CA SER A 378 1.91 10.38 41.19
C SER A 378 3.17 10.00 40.43
N LEU A 379 4.21 9.53 41.10
CA LEU A 379 5.41 8.98 40.49
C LEU A 379 5.10 7.73 39.70
N GLY A 380 4.31 6.79 40.25
CA GLY A 380 3.85 5.60 39.53
C GLY A 380 3.06 5.93 38.28
N ARG A 381 2.26 7.02 38.27
CA ARG A 381 1.58 7.48 37.05
C ARG A 381 2.55 8.03 36.01
N ILE A 382 3.63 8.68 36.39
CA ILE A 382 4.68 9.15 35.48
C ILE A 382 5.39 7.94 34.87
N GLN A 383 5.77 6.97 35.70
CA GLN A 383 6.37 5.70 35.26
C GLN A 383 5.48 4.95 34.26
N ALA A 384 4.20 4.82 34.57
CA ALA A 384 3.22 4.15 33.68
C ALA A 384 3.01 4.88 32.35
N ARG A 385 3.27 6.19 32.25
CA ARG A 385 3.21 6.95 31.00
C ARG A 385 4.47 6.82 30.14
N HIS A 386 5.59 6.40 30.72
CA HIS A 386 6.88 6.28 30.04
C HIS A 386 7.51 4.89 30.21
N PRO A 387 6.79 3.80 29.95
CA PRO A 387 7.26 2.43 30.21
C PRO A 387 8.51 2.07 29.42
N GLN A 388 8.76 2.75 28.29
CA GLN A 388 9.90 2.47 27.40
C GLN A 388 11.24 2.94 27.97
N VAL A 389 11.24 3.85 28.94
CA VAL A 389 12.44 4.50 29.46
C VAL A 389 12.51 4.53 31.00
N VAL A 390 11.51 3.96 31.66
CA VAL A 390 11.45 3.98 33.15
C VAL A 390 12.68 3.33 33.77
N ASP A 391 13.18 2.24 33.20
CA ASP A 391 14.34 1.48 33.70
C ASP A 391 15.68 2.23 33.57
N LEU A 392 15.70 3.35 32.86
CA LEU A 392 16.85 4.21 32.70
C LEU A 392 16.96 5.29 33.78
N TYR A 393 16.00 5.33 34.65
CA TYR A 393 15.95 6.34 35.72
C TYR A 393 15.85 5.67 37.09
N GLU A 394 16.70 6.09 38.00
CA GLU A 394 16.53 5.78 39.41
C GLU A 394 15.77 6.93 40.06
N MET A 395 14.72 6.61 40.79
CA MET A 395 13.83 7.58 41.43
C MET A 395 13.55 7.17 42.86
N LYS A 396 13.79 8.07 43.82
CA LYS A 396 13.59 7.84 45.26
C LYS A 396 12.89 9.03 45.89
N VAL A 397 11.92 8.74 46.74
CA VAL A 397 11.30 9.74 47.64
C VAL A 397 12.05 9.71 48.95
N MET A 398 12.69 10.83 49.25
CA MET A 398 13.51 10.99 50.48
C MET A 398 12.81 11.90 51.49
N GLU A 399 13.01 11.60 52.74
CA GLU A 399 12.58 12.43 53.85
C GLU A 399 13.75 13.31 54.30
N THR A 400 13.59 14.63 54.29
CA THR A 400 14.61 15.60 54.63
C THR A 400 14.12 16.47 55.80
N ARG A 401 15.04 17.19 56.48
CA ARG A 401 14.68 18.08 57.58
C ARG A 401 13.65 19.15 57.21
N GLY A 402 13.44 19.40 55.91
CA GLY A 402 12.47 20.37 55.39
C GLY A 402 11.20 19.75 54.79
N GLY A 403 11.00 18.42 54.88
CA GLY A 403 9.86 17.70 54.30
C GLY A 403 10.28 16.62 53.30
N LEU A 404 9.33 16.19 52.48
CA LEU A 404 9.57 15.19 51.46
C LEU A 404 10.21 15.80 50.22
N SER A 405 11.18 15.10 49.63
CA SER A 405 11.83 15.48 48.37
C SER A 405 11.88 14.30 47.42
N LEU A 406 11.83 14.59 46.12
CA LEU A 406 12.07 13.60 45.06
C LEU A 406 13.52 13.73 44.62
N GLN A 407 14.25 12.63 44.64
CA GLN A 407 15.56 12.51 44.01
C GLN A 407 15.45 11.55 42.82
N TRP A 408 16.00 11.95 41.70
CA TRP A 408 16.04 11.12 40.51
C TRP A 408 17.33 11.38 39.73
N GLN A 409 17.80 10.34 39.07
CA GLN A 409 18.96 10.41 38.17
C GLN A 409 18.79 9.46 37.00
N ALA A 410 19.32 9.86 35.84
CA ALA A 410 19.46 8.95 34.71
C ALA A 410 20.63 8.00 34.95
N LEU A 411 20.44 6.71 34.72
CA LEU A 411 21.48 5.68 34.90
C LEU A 411 22.41 5.68 33.69
N PRO A 412 23.72 6.02 33.87
CA PRO A 412 24.69 5.93 32.76
C PRO A 412 24.92 4.46 32.39
N GLY A 413 24.95 4.16 31.11
CA GLY A 413 25.32 2.83 30.56
C GLY A 413 24.18 1.88 30.19
N ARG A 414 22.92 2.22 30.38
CA ARG A 414 21.76 1.47 29.85
C ARG A 414 21.16 2.08 28.58
N GLN A 415 21.83 3.09 28.02
CA GLN A 415 21.48 3.69 26.73
C GLN A 415 22.14 2.85 25.61
N THR A 416 21.51 1.74 25.23
CA THR A 416 21.86 1.01 24.00
C THR A 416 20.63 0.70 23.20
#